data_9f2d2afd555d1bcb43d3cbae9a0eea43
#
_entry.id   9f2d2afd555d1bcb43d3cbae9a0eea43
#
_cell.length_a   1.000
_cell.length_b   1.000
_cell.length_c   1.000
_cell.angle_alpha   90.00
_cell.angle_beta   90.00
_cell.angle_gamma   90.00
#
_symmetry.space_group_name_H-M   'P 1'
#
loop_
_entity.id
_entity.type
_entity.pdbx_description
1 polymer ?
#
loop_
_entity_poly.entity_id
_entity_poly.type
_entity_poly.pdbx_seq_one_letter_code
_entity_poly.pdbx_strand_id
1 'polypeptide(L)'
;SVFVNVSRGAVVQTDALIERLSIGDVTASLDVFDPEPIPLDSPIRRMDNVFLSPHNAAFIDSVQGRYFHLMVCELKRFFSGHETRYDLTDRSMANRSGSAPPPR
;
A
#
# COMPACT_ATOMS: atom_id res chain seq x y z
N SER A 1 18.12 -3.41 11.04
CA SER A 1 17.52 -3.12 9.71
C SER A 1 16.23 -2.35 9.85
N VAL A 2 15.82 -1.61 8.80
CA VAL A 2 14.53 -0.89 8.76
C VAL A 2 13.66 -1.48 7.67
N PHE A 3 12.41 -1.75 8.00
CA PHE A 3 11.36 -2.19 7.07
C PHE A 3 10.29 -1.11 6.93
N VAL A 4 9.92 -0.72 5.71
CA VAL A 4 8.90 0.30 5.46
C VAL A 4 7.85 -0.25 4.51
N ASN A 5 6.57 -0.15 4.88
CA ASN A 5 5.45 -0.48 4.00
C ASN A 5 4.43 0.66 3.95
N VAL A 6 4.38 1.34 2.80
CA VAL A 6 3.42 2.41 2.46
C VAL A 6 2.59 2.04 1.23
N SER A 7 2.59 0.75 0.85
CA SER A 7 1.93 0.23 -0.35
C SER A 7 0.57 -0.39 -0.02
N ARG A 8 0.57 -1.64 0.39
CA ARG A 8 -0.62 -2.38 0.85
C ARG A 8 -0.22 -3.38 1.93
N GLY A 9 -1.11 -3.62 2.91
CA GLY A 9 -0.89 -4.63 3.95
C GLY A 9 -0.68 -6.03 3.38
N ALA A 10 -1.54 -6.41 2.45
CA ALA A 10 -1.54 -7.74 1.80
C ALA A 10 -0.27 -8.12 1.01
N VAL A 11 0.69 -7.21 0.81
CA VAL A 11 1.99 -7.57 0.17
C VAL A 11 2.94 -8.27 1.15
N VAL A 12 2.58 -8.32 2.43
CA VAL A 12 3.37 -8.95 3.49
C VAL A 12 2.47 -9.84 4.33
N GLN A 13 2.95 -11.03 4.67
CA GLN A 13 2.24 -11.89 5.61
C GLN A 13 2.35 -11.30 7.02
N THR A 14 1.22 -10.89 7.59
CA THR A 14 1.16 -10.16 8.87
C THR A 14 1.77 -10.96 10.02
N ASP A 15 1.44 -12.24 10.13
CA ASP A 15 1.95 -13.10 11.21
C ASP A 15 3.48 -13.26 11.13
N ALA A 16 4.01 -13.49 9.93
CA ALA A 16 5.46 -13.58 9.71
C ALA A 16 6.18 -12.24 10.02
N LEU A 17 5.54 -11.12 9.71
CA LEU A 17 6.07 -9.81 10.05
C LEU A 17 6.11 -9.60 11.56
N ILE A 18 5.03 -9.96 12.28
CA ILE A 18 4.95 -9.87 13.74
C ILE A 18 6.04 -10.75 14.38
N GLU A 19 6.17 -12.00 13.93
CA GLU A 19 7.23 -12.91 14.41
C GLU A 19 8.62 -12.30 14.20
N ARG A 20 8.88 -11.77 13.01
CA ARG A 20 10.18 -11.15 12.70
C ARG A 20 10.48 -9.92 13.56
N LEU A 21 9.48 -9.06 13.78
CA LEU A 21 9.61 -7.86 14.59
C LEU A 21 9.81 -8.17 16.08
N SER A 22 9.26 -9.29 16.57
CA SER A 22 9.41 -9.74 17.97
C SER A 22 10.85 -10.05 18.35
N ILE A 23 11.73 -10.35 17.38
CA ILE A 23 13.16 -10.57 17.59
C ILE A 23 13.88 -9.27 17.98
N GLY A 24 13.34 -8.10 17.56
CA GLY A 24 13.82 -6.78 17.99
C GLY A 24 15.00 -6.21 17.17
N ASP A 25 15.54 -6.92 16.17
CA ASP A 25 16.66 -6.47 15.33
C ASP A 25 16.23 -5.72 14.05
N VAL A 26 14.91 -5.62 13.84
CA VAL A 26 14.28 -4.87 12.76
C VAL A 26 13.39 -3.80 13.35
N THR A 27 13.48 -2.58 12.84
CA THR A 27 12.52 -1.50 13.09
C THR A 27 11.56 -1.40 11.92
N ALA A 28 10.26 -1.23 12.15
CA ALA A 28 9.29 -1.09 11.08
C ALA A 28 8.57 0.26 11.10
N SER A 29 8.27 0.78 9.91
CA SER A 29 7.35 1.90 9.68
C SER A 29 6.23 1.43 8.76
N LEU A 30 5.01 1.37 9.27
CA LEU A 30 3.88 0.75 8.60
C LEU A 30 2.72 1.75 8.50
N ASP A 31 2.32 2.06 7.27
CA ASP A 31 1.16 2.90 6.98
C ASP A 31 -0.05 2.08 6.54
N VAL A 32 0.15 0.80 6.24
CA VAL A 32 -0.86 -0.12 5.71
C VAL A 32 -0.77 -1.48 6.41
N PHE A 33 -1.90 -2.16 6.53
CA PHE A 33 -2.06 -3.37 7.33
C PHE A 33 -2.95 -4.39 6.63
N ASP A 34 -2.91 -5.65 7.11
CA ASP A 34 -3.84 -6.69 6.73
C ASP A 34 -4.09 -7.61 7.95
N PRO A 35 -5.33 -7.61 8.53
CA PRO A 35 -6.49 -6.79 8.14
C PRO A 35 -6.32 -5.30 8.51
N GLU A 36 -7.06 -4.45 7.81
CA GLU A 36 -7.14 -3.02 8.09
C GLU A 36 -8.59 -2.64 8.43
N PRO A 37 -8.85 -1.99 9.59
CA PRO A 37 -7.89 -1.51 10.59
C PRO A 37 -7.22 -2.65 11.39
N ILE A 38 -6.03 -2.36 11.95
CA ILE A 38 -5.32 -3.33 12.81
C ILE A 38 -6.20 -3.74 13.99
N PRO A 39 -6.38 -5.04 14.27
CA PRO A 39 -7.11 -5.53 15.43
C PRO A 39 -6.60 -4.91 16.74
N LEU A 40 -7.50 -4.63 17.67
CA LEU A 40 -7.15 -3.96 18.92
C LEU A 40 -6.20 -4.79 19.80
N ASP A 41 -6.26 -6.10 19.68
CA ASP A 41 -5.44 -7.08 20.41
C ASP A 41 -4.14 -7.43 19.68
N SER A 42 -3.92 -6.92 18.48
CA SER A 42 -2.71 -7.21 17.70
C SER A 42 -1.44 -6.80 18.45
N PRO A 43 -0.46 -7.72 18.57
CA PRO A 43 0.81 -7.44 19.25
C PRO A 43 1.57 -6.24 18.66
N ILE A 44 1.43 -6.01 17.36
CA ILE A 44 2.14 -4.95 16.63
C ILE A 44 1.87 -3.55 17.21
N ARG A 45 0.71 -3.35 17.86
CA ARG A 45 0.33 -2.09 18.50
C ARG A 45 1.17 -1.73 19.72
N ARG A 46 1.88 -2.69 20.30
CA ARG A 46 2.65 -2.56 21.54
C ARG A 46 4.15 -2.76 21.35
N MET A 47 4.58 -2.93 20.09
CA MET A 47 6.01 -3.11 19.79
C MET A 47 6.72 -1.76 19.71
N ASP A 48 7.73 -1.54 20.54
CA ASP A 48 8.50 -0.30 20.62
C ASP A 48 9.35 -0.04 19.36
N ASN A 49 9.63 -1.10 18.59
CA ASN A 49 10.35 -1.05 17.32
C ASN A 49 9.45 -0.86 16.12
N VAL A 50 8.16 -0.51 16.31
CA VAL A 50 7.20 -0.30 15.22
C VAL A 50 6.58 1.09 15.30
N PHE A 51 6.70 1.83 14.21
CA PHE A 51 5.96 3.07 13.97
C PHE A 51 4.75 2.77 13.10
N LEU A 52 3.56 3.22 13.55
CA LEU A 52 2.28 3.03 12.86
C LEU A 52 1.71 4.37 12.40
N SER A 53 1.26 4.46 11.17
CA SER A 53 0.48 5.60 10.66
C SER A 53 -0.84 5.12 10.03
N PRO A 54 -1.87 5.99 10.01
CA PRO A 54 -3.24 5.58 9.71
C PRO A 54 -3.55 5.62 8.20
N HIS A 55 -2.77 4.94 7.36
CA HIS A 55 -2.92 4.86 5.90
C HIS A 55 -2.98 6.26 5.24
N ASN A 56 -2.09 7.14 5.65
CA ASN A 56 -2.06 8.53 5.20
C ASN A 56 -0.75 8.97 4.52
N ALA A 57 0.16 8.06 4.24
CA ALA A 57 1.44 8.36 3.61
C ALA A 57 1.30 9.05 2.22
N ALA A 58 0.15 8.90 1.55
CA ALA A 58 -0.14 9.57 0.28
C ALA A 58 -0.84 10.93 0.43
N PHE A 59 -1.23 11.35 1.64
CA PHE A 59 -1.91 12.62 1.90
C PHE A 59 -0.91 13.77 2.03
N ILE A 60 -0.29 14.13 0.90
CA ILE A 60 0.61 15.26 0.80
C ILE A 60 0.00 16.22 -0.24
N ASP A 61 -0.13 17.51 0.08
CA ASP A 61 -0.77 18.52 -0.78
C ASP A 61 -0.22 18.53 -2.22
N SER A 62 1.09 18.39 -2.37
CA SER A 62 1.74 18.33 -3.68
C SER A 62 1.39 17.09 -4.51
N VAL A 63 0.94 16.01 -3.88
CA VAL A 63 0.61 14.73 -4.55
C VAL A 63 -0.79 14.77 -5.13
N GLN A 64 -1.75 15.41 -4.46
CA GLN A 64 -3.14 15.49 -4.93
C GLN A 64 -3.25 16.20 -6.27
N GLY A 65 -2.56 17.32 -6.44
CA GLY A 65 -2.51 18.03 -7.71
C GLY A 65 -1.90 17.18 -8.85
N ARG A 66 -0.90 16.36 -8.54
CA ARG A 66 -0.27 15.45 -9.50
C ARG A 66 -1.22 14.33 -9.94
N TYR A 67 -1.97 13.73 -9.03
CA TYR A 67 -2.98 12.72 -9.38
C TYR A 67 -4.06 13.30 -10.29
N PHE A 68 -4.60 14.46 -9.94
CA PHE A 68 -5.61 15.13 -10.74
C PHE A 68 -5.09 15.42 -12.16
N HIS A 69 -3.90 15.99 -12.26
CA HIS A 69 -3.27 16.27 -13.56
C HIS A 69 -3.08 15.00 -14.39
N LEU A 70 -2.60 13.92 -13.77
CA LEU A 70 -2.41 12.64 -14.45
C LEU A 70 -3.74 12.10 -15.00
N MET A 71 -4.80 12.12 -14.19
CA MET A 71 -6.13 11.66 -14.61
C MET A 71 -6.68 12.49 -15.76
N VAL A 72 -6.54 13.81 -15.73
CA VAL A 72 -6.97 14.70 -16.82
C VAL A 72 -6.18 14.41 -18.08
N CYS A 73 -4.89 14.17 -18.00
CA CYS A 73 -4.07 13.79 -19.14
C CYS A 73 -4.51 12.47 -19.76
N GLU A 74 -4.84 11.46 -18.97
CA GLU A 74 -5.32 10.16 -19.45
C GLU A 74 -6.70 10.28 -20.13
N LEU A 75 -7.63 11.01 -19.53
CA LEU A 75 -8.92 11.30 -20.15
C LEU A 75 -8.76 12.03 -21.49
N LYS A 76 -7.88 13.03 -21.55
CA LYS A 76 -7.58 13.73 -22.80
C LYS A 76 -7.03 12.79 -23.87
N ARG A 77 -6.14 11.87 -23.51
CA ARG A 77 -5.61 10.84 -24.43
C ARG A 77 -6.74 9.95 -24.95
N PHE A 78 -7.55 9.41 -24.04
CA PHE A 78 -8.67 8.53 -24.40
C PHE A 78 -9.65 9.20 -25.38
N PHE A 79 -10.13 10.40 -25.05
CA PHE A 79 -11.09 11.10 -25.91
C PHE A 79 -10.48 11.65 -27.22
N SER A 80 -9.16 11.71 -27.32
CA SER A 80 -8.44 12.04 -28.57
C SER A 80 -8.05 10.83 -29.40
N GLY A 81 -8.50 9.62 -29.02
CA GLY A 81 -8.20 8.38 -29.74
C GLY A 81 -6.75 7.89 -29.57
N HIS A 82 -6.03 8.36 -28.54
CA HIS A 82 -4.69 7.88 -28.22
C HIS A 82 -4.76 6.78 -27.17
N GLU A 83 -3.80 5.87 -27.20
CA GLU A 83 -3.65 4.87 -26.14
C GLU A 83 -3.42 5.53 -24.79
N THR A 84 -4.15 5.08 -23.77
CA THR A 84 -3.93 5.41 -22.38
C THR A 84 -2.64 4.75 -21.85
N ARG A 85 -2.04 5.29 -20.82
CA ARG A 85 -0.74 4.82 -20.29
C ARG A 85 -0.86 4.07 -18.97
N TYR A 86 -1.97 4.31 -18.24
CA TYR A 86 -2.13 3.88 -16.86
C TYR A 86 -3.44 3.12 -16.63
N ASP A 87 -3.82 2.30 -17.60
CA ASP A 87 -5.04 1.48 -17.51
C ASP A 87 -4.96 0.50 -16.33
N LEU A 88 -6.10 0.33 -15.70
CA LEU A 88 -6.25 -0.72 -14.70
C LEU A 88 -6.34 -2.06 -15.41
N THR A 89 -5.38 -2.92 -15.16
CA THR A 89 -5.39 -4.30 -15.61
C THR A 89 -5.87 -5.24 -14.50
N ASP A 90 -6.37 -6.43 -14.85
CA ASP A 90 -6.77 -7.45 -13.87
C ASP A 90 -5.65 -7.72 -12.85
N ARG A 91 -4.41 -7.77 -13.32
CA ARG A 91 -3.24 -7.94 -12.45
C ARG A 91 -3.04 -6.75 -11.50
N SER A 92 -3.21 -5.52 -11.98
CA SER A 92 -3.06 -4.34 -11.13
C SER A 92 -4.19 -4.24 -10.10
N MET A 93 -5.40 -4.68 -10.46
CA MET A 93 -6.53 -4.78 -9.53
C MET A 93 -6.30 -5.86 -8.48
N ALA A 94 -5.85 -7.04 -8.88
CA ALA A 94 -5.51 -8.13 -7.96
C ALA A 94 -4.45 -7.71 -6.93
N ASN A 95 -3.40 -7.02 -7.36
CA ASN A 95 -2.37 -6.48 -6.47
C ASN A 95 -2.92 -5.47 -5.45
N ARG A 96 -3.95 -4.69 -5.84
CA ARG A 96 -4.58 -3.70 -4.93
C ARG A 96 -5.49 -4.33 -3.90
N SER A 97 -6.18 -5.40 -4.26
CA SER A 97 -7.12 -6.13 -3.39
C SER A 97 -6.46 -7.22 -2.56
N GLY A 98 -5.17 -7.50 -2.77
CA GLY A 98 -4.49 -8.65 -2.16
C GLY A 98 -4.92 -10.00 -2.73
N SER A 99 -5.68 -10.01 -3.80
CA SER A 99 -6.11 -11.23 -4.49
C SER A 99 -4.97 -11.81 -5.33
N ALA A 100 -5.01 -13.13 -5.57
CA ALA A 100 -4.08 -13.72 -6.54
C ALA A 100 -4.37 -13.15 -7.95
N PRO A 101 -3.35 -12.74 -8.72
CA PRO A 101 -3.57 -12.31 -10.09
C PRO A 101 -4.07 -13.50 -10.94
N PRO A 102 -4.86 -13.24 -12.01
CA PRO A 102 -5.29 -14.30 -12.92
C PRO A 102 -4.08 -15.00 -13.53
N PRO A 103 -4.18 -16.29 -13.85
CA PRO A 103 -3.10 -17.03 -14.53
C PRO A 103 -2.78 -16.37 -15.88
N ARG A 104 -1.52 -16.44 -16.26
CA ARG A 104 -1.02 -15.92 -17.55
C ARG A 104 -1.49 -16.78 -18.69
#